data_53a6797e9c11621a62feeeda007ea921
#
_entry.id   53a6797e9c11621a62feeeda007ea921
#
_cell.length_a   1.000
_cell.length_b   1.000
_cell.length_c   1.000
_cell.angle_alpha   90.00
_cell.angle_beta   90.00
_cell.angle_gamma   90.00
#
_symmetry.space_group_name_H-M   'P 1'
#
loop_
_entity.id
_entity.type
_entity.pdbx_description
1 polymer ?
#
loop_
_entity_poly.entity_id
_entity_poly.type
_entity_poly.pdbx_seq_one_letter_code
_entity_poly.pdbx_strand_id
1 'polypeptide(L)'
;MNLSKLESTIRSASGADSNLDRKIASTLHVTDRDFTSSVDACLDLLHEKLPTTHWHVGRTADGVGVYAFLEDGDVKCEAEAVTVPLALLAVIIQGLED
;
A
#
# COMPACT_ATOMS: atom_id res chain seq x y z
N MET A 1 15.71 4.41 -1.81
CA MET A 1 15.16 3.18 -1.19
C MET A 1 14.56 2.33 -2.30
N ASN A 2 14.80 1.02 -2.31
CA ASN A 2 14.19 0.15 -3.32
C ASN A 2 12.78 -0.28 -2.89
N LEU A 3 12.01 -0.83 -3.83
CA LEU A 3 10.62 -1.20 -3.56
C LEU A 3 10.48 -2.27 -2.49
N SER A 4 11.33 -3.27 -2.50
CA SER A 4 11.28 -4.36 -1.53
C SER A 4 11.48 -3.84 -0.10
N LYS A 5 12.43 -2.95 0.09
CA LYS A 5 12.71 -2.35 1.39
C LYS A 5 11.57 -1.43 1.82
N LEU A 6 11.00 -0.69 0.87
CA LEU A 6 9.86 0.18 1.16
C LEU A 6 8.66 -0.65 1.60
N GLU A 7 8.38 -1.76 0.92
CA GLU A 7 7.29 -2.65 1.31
C GLU A 7 7.47 -3.17 2.74
N SER A 8 8.68 -3.63 3.06
CA SER A 8 8.99 -4.14 4.40
C SER A 8 8.77 -3.06 5.46
N THR A 9 9.19 -1.83 5.18
CA THR A 9 9.00 -0.70 6.09
C THR A 9 7.51 -0.40 6.31
N ILE A 10 6.73 -0.42 5.25
CA ILE A 10 5.28 -0.19 5.32
C ILE A 10 4.60 -1.27 6.17
N ARG A 11 4.94 -2.54 5.93
CA ARG A 11 4.36 -3.65 6.69
C ARG A 11 4.68 -3.59 8.19
N SER A 12 5.82 -3.03 8.54
CA SER A 12 6.26 -2.91 9.93
C SER A 12 5.74 -1.66 10.63
N ALA A 13 5.16 -0.72 9.90
CA ALA A 13 4.69 0.54 10.47
C ALA A 13 3.48 0.29 11.37
N SER A 14 3.35 1.12 12.40
CA SER A 14 2.27 0.99 13.39
C SER A 14 1.12 1.98 13.15
N GLY A 15 1.26 2.90 12.21
CA GLY A 15 0.24 3.90 11.92
C GLY A 15 0.76 5.00 11.01
N ALA A 16 0.12 6.15 11.08
CA ALA A 16 0.50 7.31 10.28
C ALA A 16 1.95 7.74 10.58
N ASP A 17 2.69 8.06 9.52
CA ASP A 17 4.10 8.42 9.64
C ASP A 17 4.49 9.34 8.48
N SER A 18 4.72 10.61 8.77
CA SER A 18 5.04 11.61 7.75
C SER A 18 6.41 11.36 7.09
N ASN A 19 7.36 10.76 7.81
CA ASN A 19 8.64 10.38 7.20
C ASN A 19 8.45 9.27 6.17
N LEU A 20 7.59 8.30 6.49
CA LEU A 20 7.26 7.22 5.57
C LEU A 20 6.50 7.77 4.35
N ASP A 21 5.59 8.72 4.56
CA ASP A 21 4.88 9.39 3.45
C ASP A 21 5.89 9.98 2.46
N ARG A 22 6.91 10.66 2.96
CA ARG A 22 7.94 11.27 2.10
C ARG A 22 8.76 10.21 1.36
N LYS A 23 9.08 9.10 2.01
CA LYS A 23 9.82 8.01 1.37
C LYS A 23 9.01 7.37 0.25
N ILE A 24 7.71 7.21 0.45
CA ILE A 24 6.80 6.69 -0.58
C ILE A 24 6.79 7.64 -1.78
N ALA A 25 6.58 8.93 -1.52
CA ALA A 25 6.54 9.93 -2.59
C ALA A 25 7.84 9.96 -3.38
N SER A 26 8.97 9.97 -2.68
CA SER A 26 10.29 10.01 -3.31
C SER A 26 10.58 8.75 -4.13
N THR A 27 10.27 7.58 -3.58
CA THR A 27 10.55 6.30 -4.24
C THR A 27 9.67 6.12 -5.49
N LEU A 28 8.42 6.53 -5.43
CA LEU A 28 7.47 6.37 -6.52
C LEU A 28 7.38 7.58 -7.45
N HIS A 29 8.14 8.65 -7.16
CA HIS A 29 8.16 9.87 -7.97
C HIS A 29 6.77 10.50 -8.10
N VAL A 30 6.09 10.64 -6.97
CA VAL A 30 4.78 11.28 -6.90
C VAL A 30 4.81 12.42 -5.88
N THR A 31 3.78 13.25 -5.89
CA THR A 31 3.64 14.34 -4.92
C THR A 31 3.48 13.78 -3.52
N ASP A 32 4.17 14.38 -2.55
CA ASP A 32 4.07 13.99 -1.15
C ASP A 32 2.64 14.24 -0.64
N ARG A 33 2.05 13.21 -0.07
CA ARG A 33 0.71 13.26 0.54
C ARG A 33 0.71 12.42 1.80
N ASP A 34 -0.38 12.50 2.55
CA ASP A 34 -0.59 11.74 3.79
C ASP A 34 -0.98 10.27 3.52
N PHE A 35 -0.18 9.58 2.72
CA PHE A 35 -0.47 8.20 2.29
C PHE A 35 -0.71 7.25 3.46
N THR A 36 0.09 7.34 4.51
CA THR A 36 -0.01 6.39 5.63
C THR A 36 -1.22 6.62 6.53
N SER A 37 -1.98 7.68 6.30
CA SER A 37 -3.18 8.01 7.10
C SER A 37 -4.43 8.23 6.26
N SER A 38 -4.36 8.17 4.93
CA SER A 38 -5.49 8.50 4.06
C SER A 38 -5.75 7.41 3.04
N VAL A 39 -6.91 6.78 3.15
CA VAL A 39 -7.38 5.80 2.15
C VAL A 39 -7.52 6.47 0.78
N ASP A 40 -8.05 7.69 0.74
CA ASP A 40 -8.22 8.42 -0.52
C ASP A 40 -6.88 8.65 -1.23
N ALA A 41 -5.85 9.03 -0.48
CA ALA A 41 -4.52 9.21 -1.05
C ALA A 41 -3.97 7.89 -1.61
N CYS A 42 -4.21 6.78 -0.90
CA CYS A 42 -3.79 5.45 -1.37
C CYS A 42 -4.53 5.05 -2.64
N LEU A 43 -5.83 5.31 -2.71
CA LEU A 43 -6.62 4.97 -3.90
C LEU A 43 -6.23 5.81 -5.11
N ASP A 44 -5.92 7.08 -4.90
CA ASP A 44 -5.41 7.94 -5.97
C ASP A 44 -4.07 7.40 -6.49
N LEU A 45 -3.21 6.96 -5.59
CA LEU A 45 -1.92 6.36 -5.95
C LEU A 45 -2.13 5.07 -6.74
N LEU A 46 -3.05 4.23 -6.29
CA LEU A 46 -3.40 2.99 -6.97
C LEU A 46 -3.87 3.26 -8.40
N HIS A 47 -4.78 4.21 -8.57
CA HIS A 47 -5.31 4.57 -9.89
C HIS A 47 -4.22 5.12 -10.81
N GLU A 48 -3.27 5.87 -10.26
CA GLU A 48 -2.17 6.41 -11.05
C GLU A 48 -1.18 5.34 -11.50
N LYS A 49 -0.82 4.42 -10.61
CA LYS A 49 0.26 3.46 -10.85
C LYS A 49 -0.23 2.12 -11.40
N LEU A 50 -1.42 1.70 -11.03
CA LEU A 50 -1.98 0.39 -11.39
C LEU A 50 -3.46 0.54 -11.79
N PRO A 51 -3.74 1.29 -12.88
CA PRO A 51 -5.12 1.72 -13.20
C PRO A 51 -6.08 0.60 -13.59
N THR A 52 -5.58 -0.58 -13.94
CA THR A 52 -6.44 -1.68 -14.39
C THR A 52 -6.67 -2.75 -13.33
N THR A 53 -6.15 -2.56 -12.11
CA THR A 53 -6.29 -3.57 -11.06
C THR A 53 -7.64 -3.49 -10.37
N HIS A 54 -8.15 -4.66 -9.98
CA HIS A 54 -9.26 -4.77 -9.04
C HIS A 54 -8.67 -4.87 -7.64
N TRP A 55 -9.35 -4.29 -6.67
CA TRP A 55 -8.83 -4.29 -5.30
C TRP A 55 -9.95 -4.49 -4.29
N HIS A 56 -9.60 -5.03 -3.14
CA HIS A 56 -10.47 -5.00 -1.97
C HIS A 56 -9.64 -5.09 -0.70
N VAL A 57 -10.25 -4.67 0.40
CA VAL A 57 -9.64 -4.70 1.72
C VAL A 57 -10.62 -5.33 2.70
N GLY A 58 -10.10 -5.88 3.77
CA GLY A 58 -10.93 -6.47 4.79
C GLY A 58 -10.14 -6.69 6.08
N ARG A 59 -10.85 -7.18 7.08
CA ARG A 59 -10.25 -7.51 8.36
C ARG A 59 -9.68 -8.93 8.28
N THR A 60 -8.53 -9.14 8.90
CA THR A 60 -7.95 -10.49 8.98
C THR A 60 -8.83 -11.40 9.83
N ALA A 61 -8.67 -12.72 9.65
CA ALA A 61 -9.52 -13.72 10.32
C ALA A 61 -9.46 -13.62 11.84
N ASP A 62 -8.32 -13.21 12.40
CA ASP A 62 -8.14 -13.03 13.84
C ASP A 62 -8.73 -11.70 14.36
N GLY A 63 -9.18 -10.82 13.45
CA GLY A 63 -9.78 -9.55 13.81
C GLY A 63 -8.82 -8.47 14.26
N VAL A 64 -7.51 -8.71 14.18
CA VAL A 64 -6.48 -7.80 14.69
C VAL A 64 -5.94 -6.89 13.61
N GLY A 65 -5.76 -7.39 12.39
CA GLY A 65 -5.15 -6.64 11.31
C GLY A 65 -6.08 -6.41 10.13
N VAL A 66 -5.49 -5.88 9.06
CA VAL A 66 -6.19 -5.59 7.80
C VAL A 66 -5.44 -6.28 6.68
N TYR A 67 -6.15 -6.88 5.74
CA TYR A 67 -5.55 -7.37 4.50
C TYR A 67 -5.99 -6.49 3.34
N ALA A 68 -5.15 -6.40 2.31
CA ALA A 68 -5.49 -5.77 1.05
C ALA A 68 -5.12 -6.73 -0.07
N PHE A 69 -5.91 -6.71 -1.13
CA PHE A 69 -5.77 -7.63 -2.25
C PHE A 69 -5.85 -6.85 -3.56
N LEU A 70 -4.95 -7.15 -4.49
CA LEU A 70 -4.99 -6.63 -5.85
C LEU A 70 -5.03 -7.79 -6.84
N GLU A 71 -5.79 -7.62 -7.91
CA GLU A 71 -5.86 -8.60 -8.98
C GLU A 71 -5.90 -7.90 -10.33
N ASP A 72 -5.07 -8.36 -11.26
CA ASP A 72 -5.05 -7.88 -12.64
C ASP A 72 -4.70 -9.07 -13.53
N GLY A 73 -5.72 -9.68 -14.13
CA GLY A 73 -5.54 -10.89 -14.90
C GLY A 73 -5.01 -12.03 -14.03
N ASP A 74 -3.82 -12.54 -14.38
CA ASP A 74 -3.18 -13.62 -13.63
C ASP A 74 -2.34 -13.12 -12.46
N VAL A 75 -2.12 -11.80 -12.37
CA VAL A 75 -1.34 -11.21 -11.29
C VAL A 75 -2.24 -11.02 -10.06
N LYS A 76 -1.82 -11.58 -8.94
CA LYS A 76 -2.54 -11.48 -7.67
C LYS A 76 -1.56 -11.13 -6.57
N CYS A 77 -1.87 -10.09 -5.82
CA CYS A 77 -1.04 -9.62 -4.72
C CYS A 77 -1.89 -9.52 -3.46
N GLU A 78 -1.31 -9.85 -2.33
CA GLU A 78 -1.98 -9.73 -1.04
C GLU A 78 -0.98 -9.29 0.01
N ALA A 79 -1.40 -8.40 0.89
CA ALA A 79 -0.57 -7.93 1.99
C ALA A 79 -1.42 -7.66 3.21
N GLU A 80 -0.80 -7.78 4.39
CA GLU A 80 -1.44 -7.47 5.67
C GLU A 80 -0.67 -6.36 6.36
N ALA A 81 -1.39 -5.52 7.09
CA ALA A 81 -0.80 -4.45 7.89
C ALA A 81 -1.76 -4.08 9.02
N VAL A 82 -1.33 -3.12 9.84
CA VAL A 82 -2.09 -2.71 11.02
C VAL A 82 -3.31 -1.88 10.65
N THR A 83 -3.23 -1.07 9.57
CA THR A 83 -4.31 -0.17 9.16
C THR A 83 -4.64 -0.36 7.68
N VAL A 84 -5.82 0.13 7.26
CA VAL A 84 -6.23 0.07 5.86
C VAL A 84 -5.24 0.81 4.95
N PRO A 85 -4.83 2.06 5.23
CA PRO A 85 -3.84 2.72 4.38
C PRO A 85 -2.55 1.93 4.25
N LEU A 86 -2.02 1.40 5.35
CA LEU A 86 -0.76 0.64 5.30
C LEU A 86 -0.91 -0.65 4.49
N ALA A 87 -2.03 -1.35 4.63
CA ALA A 87 -2.28 -2.57 3.85
C ALA A 87 -2.38 -2.27 2.36
N LEU A 88 -3.10 -1.18 2.00
CA LEU A 88 -3.20 -0.74 0.60
C LEU A 88 -1.83 -0.38 0.05
N LEU A 89 -1.04 0.40 0.80
CA LEU A 89 0.29 0.80 0.35
C LEU A 89 1.19 -0.42 0.13
N ALA A 90 1.17 -1.37 1.07
CA ALA A 90 1.99 -2.58 0.95
C ALA A 90 1.64 -3.36 -0.31
N VAL A 91 0.36 -3.56 -0.60
CA VAL A 91 -0.06 -4.33 -1.76
C VAL A 91 0.19 -3.57 -3.08
N ILE A 92 0.10 -2.24 -3.07
CA ILE A 92 0.45 -1.42 -4.23
C ILE A 92 1.94 -1.60 -4.56
N ILE A 93 2.80 -1.49 -3.56
CA ILE A 93 4.24 -1.69 -3.78
C ILE A 93 4.53 -3.09 -4.30
N GLN A 94 3.88 -4.10 -3.72
CA GLN A 94 4.03 -5.49 -4.19
C GLN A 94 3.63 -5.62 -5.66
N GLY A 95 2.53 -5.00 -6.07
CA GLY A 95 2.08 -4.99 -7.46
C GLY A 95 3.07 -4.30 -8.39
N LEU A 96 3.75 -3.27 -7.91
CA LEU A 96 4.76 -2.56 -8.70
C LEU A 96 6.06 -3.37 -8.84
N GLU A 97 6.34 -4.30 -7.93
CA GLU A 97 7.51 -5.19 -8.02
C GLU A 97 7.33 -6.29 -9.08
N ASP A 98 6.10 -6.64 -9.38
CA ASP A 98 5.79 -7.64 -10.41
C ASP A 98 5.85 -7.02 -11.85
#